data_c55140483b9cb228d8a83e44cfc0592e
#
_entry.id   c55140483b9cb228d8a83e44cfc0592e
#
_cell.length_a   1.000
_cell.length_b   1.000
_cell.length_c   1.000
_cell.angle_alpha   90.00
_cell.angle_beta   90.00
_cell.angle_gamma   90.00
#
_symmetry.space_group_name_H-M   'P 1'
#
loop_
_entity.id
_entity.type
_entity.pdbx_description
1 polymer ?
#
loop_
_entity_poly.entity_id
_entity_poly.type
_entity_poly.pdbx_seq_one_letter_code
_entity_poly.pdbx_strand_id
1 'polypeptide(L)'
;MLNSYNNIYFVGIGGVGMSSLAFYCLKKGKSVAGYDQTRNSLTIKLENLGAIVQYTKNLSEIPNSFKSIDDTLIIYTPAIKQDNLILNYFSTNKFKLLKRSKLLGILSNKSFCIAIAGTHGKTTTMSILTHIFYENNLNFSSFVGGIMEKYNTNFIFKGDDIVLVEADEFDRSFLTLKPNIACITSIESDHLDIYSSYSEIFNSFSEFTTSVDSDGHILKKYDLEIPGQSFGFNKNADYHIENYSVREGSTFFDIIYKGGKCKNIKFNMSGKHNVLNALAAFSVCKKMDLSDIDIKESLSSFQGVKRRFSYVLKHPKVIIDDYAHHPTEIDVVFEALNSLYQQKKIMAIFQPHLFSRTKDFMSEFANVLSKFDEVILLDIYPARELPIKGINSNKLLSKINNKNKKIIDKKDLV
;
A
#
# COMPACT_ATOMS: atom_id res chain seq x y z
N MET A 1 -7.09 -9.83 24.11
CA MET A 1 -7.47 -8.40 24.13
C MET A 1 -8.71 -8.13 23.30
N LEU A 2 -8.75 -8.34 21.97
CA LEU A 2 -9.96 -8.03 21.17
C LEU A 2 -11.21 -8.77 21.66
N ASN A 3 -11.06 -9.99 22.14
CA ASN A 3 -12.18 -10.79 22.65
C ASN A 3 -12.82 -10.22 23.94
N SER A 4 -12.10 -9.36 24.68
CA SER A 4 -12.59 -8.75 25.92
C SER A 4 -13.52 -7.54 25.69
N TYR A 5 -13.70 -7.10 24.45
CA TYR A 5 -14.54 -5.97 24.09
C TYR A 5 -15.54 -6.39 23.02
N ASN A 6 -16.81 -6.03 23.18
CA ASN A 6 -17.84 -6.27 22.17
C ASN A 6 -17.93 -5.11 21.18
N ASN A 7 -17.64 -3.90 21.63
CA ASN A 7 -17.77 -2.67 20.87
C ASN A 7 -16.38 -2.13 20.48
N ILE A 8 -16.17 -1.84 19.22
CA ILE A 8 -14.91 -1.29 18.70
C ILE A 8 -15.22 0.04 18.00
N TYR A 9 -14.71 1.13 18.54
CA TYR A 9 -14.89 2.45 17.96
C TYR A 9 -13.61 2.93 17.26
N PHE A 10 -13.74 3.34 16.00
CA PHE A 10 -12.61 3.76 15.16
C PHE A 10 -12.60 5.29 14.96
N VAL A 11 -11.51 5.96 15.34
CA VAL A 11 -11.30 7.38 15.04
C VAL A 11 -10.46 7.50 13.78
N GLY A 12 -11.11 7.89 12.66
CA GLY A 12 -10.55 7.87 11.30
C GLY A 12 -10.89 6.57 10.56
N ILE A 13 -12.13 6.07 10.69
CA ILE A 13 -12.57 4.75 10.19
C ILE A 13 -12.47 4.60 8.68
N GLY A 14 -12.57 5.70 7.90
CA GLY A 14 -12.54 5.69 6.43
C GLY A 14 -11.15 5.58 5.81
N GLY A 15 -10.08 5.68 6.61
CA GLY A 15 -8.73 5.45 6.13
C GLY A 15 -8.53 4.00 5.69
N VAL A 16 -7.71 3.76 4.64
CA VAL A 16 -7.53 2.41 4.05
C VAL A 16 -7.14 1.37 5.10
N GLY A 17 -6.11 1.64 5.92
CA GLY A 17 -5.67 0.70 6.96
C GLY A 17 -6.62 0.60 8.17
N MET A 18 -7.46 1.63 8.42
CA MET A 18 -8.46 1.62 9.50
C MET A 18 -9.68 0.82 9.09
N SER A 19 -10.18 1.03 7.88
CA SER A 19 -11.35 0.34 7.35
C SER A 19 -11.12 -1.17 7.23
N SER A 20 -9.92 -1.62 6.86
CA SER A 20 -9.62 -3.05 6.81
C SER A 20 -9.74 -3.73 8.19
N LEU A 21 -9.29 -3.07 9.26
CA LEU A 21 -9.48 -3.54 10.62
C LEU A 21 -10.95 -3.48 11.07
N ALA A 22 -11.70 -2.45 10.66
CA ALA A 22 -13.12 -2.34 10.93
C ALA A 22 -13.91 -3.48 10.24
N PHE A 23 -13.59 -3.81 8.97
CA PHE A 23 -14.15 -4.98 8.28
C PHE A 23 -13.83 -6.29 9.02
N TYR A 24 -12.58 -6.45 9.48
CA TYR A 24 -12.20 -7.62 10.28
C TYR A 24 -13.03 -7.72 11.56
N CYS A 25 -13.19 -6.62 12.31
CA CYS A 25 -13.99 -6.60 13.53
C CYS A 25 -15.46 -6.99 13.28
N LEU A 26 -16.06 -6.46 12.20
CA LEU A 26 -17.41 -6.86 11.78
C LEU A 26 -17.51 -8.36 11.45
N LYS A 27 -16.51 -8.90 10.70
CA LYS A 27 -16.44 -10.35 10.40
C LYS A 27 -16.28 -11.21 11.64
N LYS A 28 -15.69 -10.66 12.71
CA LYS A 28 -15.59 -11.33 14.02
C LYS A 28 -16.81 -11.11 14.93
N GLY A 29 -17.91 -10.59 14.40
CA GLY A 29 -19.15 -10.37 15.15
C GLY A 29 -19.09 -9.24 16.15
N LYS A 30 -18.12 -8.32 16.04
CA LYS A 30 -18.03 -7.13 16.91
C LYS A 30 -18.98 -6.04 16.43
N SER A 31 -19.57 -5.29 17.37
CA SER A 31 -20.22 -4.02 17.05
C SER A 31 -19.16 -2.99 16.67
N VAL A 32 -19.34 -2.34 15.54
CA VAL A 32 -18.37 -1.37 15.02
C VAL A 32 -19.03 -0.01 14.84
N ALA A 33 -18.42 1.02 15.39
CA ALA A 33 -18.76 2.41 15.10
C ALA A 33 -17.48 3.21 14.85
N GLY A 34 -17.61 4.40 14.32
CA GLY A 34 -16.46 5.26 14.16
C GLY A 34 -16.76 6.64 13.60
N TYR A 35 -15.74 7.46 13.61
CA TYR A 35 -15.74 8.79 13.05
C TYR A 35 -14.79 8.86 11.84
N ASP A 36 -15.22 9.53 10.79
CA ASP A 36 -14.35 10.04 9.75
C ASP A 36 -14.84 11.43 9.31
N GLN A 37 -13.94 12.26 8.82
CA GLN A 37 -14.34 13.59 8.35
C GLN A 37 -14.95 13.53 6.93
N THR A 38 -14.71 12.45 6.18
CA THR A 38 -15.10 12.31 4.78
C THR A 38 -15.86 11.02 4.54
N ARG A 39 -17.05 11.12 3.96
CA ARG A 39 -17.78 9.96 3.45
C ARG A 39 -17.14 9.47 2.16
N ASN A 40 -16.73 8.23 2.10
CA ASN A 40 -16.05 7.62 0.95
C ASN A 40 -16.56 6.20 0.68
N SER A 41 -16.04 5.57 -0.37
CA SER A 41 -16.50 4.22 -0.76
C SER A 41 -16.27 3.14 0.32
N LEU A 42 -15.27 3.29 1.18
CA LEU A 42 -14.98 2.35 2.27
C LEU A 42 -15.94 2.55 3.45
N THR A 43 -16.22 3.81 3.82
CA THR A 43 -17.20 4.09 4.88
C THR A 43 -18.59 3.66 4.48
N ILE A 44 -19.01 3.88 3.22
CA ILE A 44 -20.30 3.40 2.69
C ILE A 44 -20.40 1.86 2.78
N LYS A 45 -19.32 1.14 2.46
CA LYS A 45 -19.30 -0.31 2.59
C LYS A 45 -19.40 -0.78 4.05
N LEU A 46 -18.73 -0.08 4.96
CA LEU A 46 -18.82 -0.38 6.40
C LEU A 46 -20.26 -0.14 6.92
N GLU A 47 -20.89 0.97 6.52
CA GLU A 47 -22.31 1.27 6.83
C GLU A 47 -23.23 0.16 6.32
N ASN A 48 -23.06 -0.30 5.08
CA ASN A 48 -23.84 -1.39 4.48
C ASN A 48 -23.65 -2.75 5.20
N LEU A 49 -22.55 -2.91 5.93
CA LEU A 49 -22.27 -4.11 6.75
C LEU A 49 -22.68 -3.94 8.22
N GLY A 50 -23.34 -2.83 8.56
CA GLY A 50 -23.89 -2.58 9.89
C GLY A 50 -22.98 -1.75 10.81
N ALA A 51 -21.90 -1.16 10.32
CA ALA A 51 -21.14 -0.18 11.11
C ALA A 51 -21.89 1.15 11.21
N ILE A 52 -21.78 1.83 12.35
CA ILE A 52 -22.34 3.17 12.57
C ILE A 52 -21.21 4.19 12.33
N VAL A 53 -21.32 5.00 11.28
CA VAL A 53 -20.28 5.99 10.93
C VAL A 53 -20.84 7.40 11.09
N GLN A 54 -20.19 8.22 11.93
CA GLN A 54 -20.46 9.66 12.03
C GLN A 54 -19.43 10.47 11.27
N TYR A 55 -19.85 11.59 10.69
CA TYR A 55 -19.02 12.49 9.88
C TYR A 55 -18.83 13.87 10.52
N THR A 56 -19.45 14.08 11.66
CA THR A 56 -19.28 15.29 12.48
C THR A 56 -18.47 14.98 13.72
N LYS A 57 -17.91 16.00 14.36
CA LYS A 57 -17.20 15.87 15.65
C LYS A 57 -18.16 16.00 16.84
N ASN A 58 -19.48 15.89 16.62
CA ASN A 58 -20.47 16.02 17.68
C ASN A 58 -20.47 14.78 18.58
N LEU A 59 -20.15 14.96 19.85
CA LEU A 59 -20.07 13.90 20.85
C LEU A 59 -21.42 13.22 21.14
N SER A 60 -22.55 13.93 20.89
CA SER A 60 -23.89 13.35 21.07
C SER A 60 -24.22 12.28 20.05
N GLU A 61 -23.52 12.25 18.89
CA GLU A 61 -23.70 11.24 17.85
C GLU A 61 -22.97 9.92 18.16
N ILE A 62 -22.11 9.89 19.18
CA ILE A 62 -21.49 8.64 19.64
C ILE A 62 -22.61 7.74 20.19
N PRO A 63 -22.83 6.54 19.62
CA PRO A 63 -23.91 5.67 20.06
C PRO A 63 -23.76 5.27 21.53
N ASN A 64 -24.85 5.22 22.26
CA ASN A 64 -24.83 4.96 23.72
C ASN A 64 -24.17 3.62 24.07
N SER A 65 -24.31 2.60 23.24
CA SER A 65 -23.63 1.31 23.43
C SER A 65 -22.11 1.40 23.41
N PHE A 66 -21.52 2.43 22.79
CA PHE A 66 -20.08 2.68 22.73
C PHE A 66 -19.58 3.61 23.86
N LYS A 67 -20.43 3.98 24.80
CA LYS A 67 -20.06 4.81 25.96
C LYS A 67 -19.76 4.00 27.23
N SER A 68 -19.77 2.67 27.14
CA SER A 68 -19.35 1.76 28.22
C SER A 68 -17.85 1.53 28.15
N ILE A 69 -17.11 1.95 29.21
CA ILE A 69 -15.66 1.87 29.29
C ILE A 69 -15.16 0.42 29.27
N ASP A 70 -15.85 -0.46 29.97
CA ASP A 70 -15.42 -1.86 30.13
C ASP A 70 -15.65 -2.70 28.87
N ASP A 71 -16.56 -2.27 27.98
CA ASP A 71 -16.98 -3.03 26.82
C ASP A 71 -16.53 -2.41 25.49
N THR A 72 -15.90 -1.22 25.50
CA THR A 72 -15.53 -0.49 24.30
C THR A 72 -14.03 -0.26 24.17
N LEU A 73 -13.46 -0.73 23.06
CA LEU A 73 -12.07 -0.47 22.67
C LEU A 73 -12.03 0.63 21.59
N ILE A 74 -11.15 1.61 21.77
CA ILE A 74 -10.98 2.70 20.82
C ILE A 74 -9.75 2.48 19.96
N ILE A 75 -9.92 2.46 18.64
CA ILE A 75 -8.83 2.34 17.68
C ILE A 75 -8.62 3.69 17.01
N TYR A 76 -7.36 4.15 16.95
CA TYR A 76 -7.02 5.41 16.31
C TYR A 76 -5.77 5.31 15.44
N THR A 77 -5.62 6.27 14.53
CA THR A 77 -4.45 6.41 13.65
C THR A 77 -3.69 7.70 13.98
N PRO A 78 -2.34 7.71 13.82
CA PRO A 78 -1.54 8.93 13.98
C PRO A 78 -1.93 10.08 13.03
N ALA A 79 -2.67 9.79 11.95
CA ALA A 79 -3.19 10.80 11.03
C ALA A 79 -4.26 11.72 11.68
N ILE A 80 -4.88 11.29 12.76
CA ILE A 80 -5.82 12.11 13.54
C ILE A 80 -5.04 13.09 14.42
N LYS A 81 -5.37 14.36 14.30
CA LYS A 81 -4.74 15.41 15.13
C LYS A 81 -5.04 15.20 16.62
N GLN A 82 -4.09 15.55 17.48
CA GLN A 82 -4.23 15.40 18.93
C GLN A 82 -5.38 16.22 19.54
N ASP A 83 -5.78 17.31 18.89
CA ASP A 83 -6.90 18.17 19.28
C ASP A 83 -8.28 17.65 18.81
N ASN A 84 -8.37 16.46 18.27
CA ASN A 84 -9.63 15.89 17.82
C ASN A 84 -10.59 15.66 19.01
N LEU A 85 -11.77 16.27 18.96
CA LEU A 85 -12.75 16.24 20.06
C LEU A 85 -13.19 14.83 20.45
N ILE A 86 -13.36 13.93 19.47
CA ILE A 86 -13.80 12.54 19.72
C ILE A 86 -12.68 11.75 20.40
N LEU A 87 -11.44 11.86 19.89
CA LEU A 87 -10.29 11.20 20.50
C LEU A 87 -10.06 11.70 21.93
N ASN A 88 -10.17 13.02 22.15
CA ASN A 88 -10.05 13.63 23.47
C ASN A 88 -11.15 13.18 24.43
N TYR A 89 -12.40 13.08 23.95
CA TYR A 89 -13.50 12.56 24.77
C TYR A 89 -13.18 11.15 25.30
N PHE A 90 -12.78 10.23 24.46
CA PHE A 90 -12.45 8.87 24.90
C PHE A 90 -11.20 8.82 25.79
N SER A 91 -10.19 9.63 25.50
CA SER A 91 -8.98 9.72 26.33
C SER A 91 -9.28 10.26 27.73
N THR A 92 -10.00 11.38 27.82
CA THR A 92 -10.37 12.03 29.10
C THR A 92 -11.25 11.12 29.95
N ASN A 93 -12.15 10.36 29.33
CA ASN A 93 -13.01 9.40 30.01
C ASN A 93 -12.34 8.04 30.25
N LYS A 94 -10.99 7.94 30.10
CA LYS A 94 -10.18 6.75 30.44
C LYS A 94 -10.53 5.46 29.68
N PHE A 95 -11.10 5.57 28.46
CA PHE A 95 -11.27 4.40 27.59
C PHE A 95 -9.94 3.78 27.23
N LYS A 96 -9.92 2.50 26.92
CA LYS A 96 -8.74 1.85 26.37
C LYS A 96 -8.51 2.31 24.93
N LEU A 97 -7.43 3.04 24.69
CA LEU A 97 -7.02 3.49 23.38
C LEU A 97 -5.91 2.59 22.82
N LEU A 98 -6.01 2.23 21.55
CA LEU A 98 -5.02 1.41 20.88
C LEU A 98 -4.71 1.98 19.49
N LYS A 99 -3.44 2.17 19.16
CA LYS A 99 -3.02 2.54 17.82
C LYS A 99 -3.38 1.44 16.82
N ARG A 100 -3.76 1.80 15.58
CA ARG A 100 -4.02 0.88 14.46
C ARG A 100 -2.94 -0.20 14.33
N SER A 101 -1.68 0.20 14.31
CA SER A 101 -0.53 -0.72 14.17
C SER A 101 -0.45 -1.73 15.31
N LYS A 102 -0.73 -1.31 16.54
CA LYS A 102 -0.76 -2.19 17.71
C LYS A 102 -1.86 -3.26 17.59
N LEU A 103 -3.07 -2.87 17.13
CA LEU A 103 -4.14 -3.84 16.90
C LEU A 103 -3.73 -4.84 15.80
N LEU A 104 -3.19 -4.36 14.69
CA LEU A 104 -2.71 -5.20 13.59
C LEU A 104 -1.64 -6.19 14.08
N GLY A 105 -0.67 -5.72 14.89
CA GLY A 105 0.35 -6.58 15.50
C GLY A 105 -0.25 -7.65 16.42
N ILE A 106 -1.26 -7.31 17.25
CA ILE A 106 -1.95 -8.29 18.10
C ILE A 106 -2.68 -9.36 17.28
N LEU A 107 -3.26 -8.97 16.14
CA LEU A 107 -3.98 -9.92 15.28
C LEU A 107 -2.98 -10.81 14.53
N SER A 108 -1.95 -10.23 13.93
CA SER A 108 -0.96 -10.97 13.14
C SER A 108 -0.13 -11.94 13.99
N ASN A 109 0.20 -11.58 15.23
CA ASN A 109 1.00 -12.43 16.11
C ASN A 109 0.25 -13.67 16.68
N LYS A 110 -1.02 -13.85 16.32
CA LYS A 110 -1.83 -15.02 16.73
C LYS A 110 -2.00 -16.06 15.61
N SER A 111 -1.54 -15.74 14.43
CA SER A 111 -1.71 -16.53 13.21
C SER A 111 -0.37 -16.68 12.51
N PHE A 112 -0.27 -17.54 11.51
CA PHE A 112 0.89 -17.54 10.64
C PHE A 112 0.93 -16.20 9.87
N CYS A 113 1.89 -15.35 10.22
CA CYS A 113 1.97 -13.98 9.71
C CYS A 113 2.91 -13.90 8.51
N ILE A 114 2.42 -13.36 7.40
CA ILE A 114 3.20 -13.01 6.23
C ILE A 114 3.17 -11.48 6.08
N ALA A 115 4.34 -10.85 6.17
CA ALA A 115 4.47 -9.41 6.12
C ALA A 115 5.22 -8.95 4.86
N ILE A 116 4.62 -8.04 4.11
CA ILE A 116 5.24 -7.40 2.94
C ILE A 116 5.70 -6.01 3.33
N ALA A 117 7.03 -5.82 3.37
CA ALA A 117 7.69 -4.56 3.72
C ALA A 117 8.41 -3.95 2.51
N GLY A 118 8.82 -2.68 2.64
CA GLY A 118 9.62 -1.96 1.64
C GLY A 118 9.07 -0.57 1.38
N THR A 119 9.90 0.36 0.91
CA THR A 119 9.46 1.71 0.58
C THR A 119 8.48 1.73 -0.59
N HIS A 120 8.69 0.89 -1.60
CA HIS A 120 7.84 0.76 -2.80
C HIS A 120 7.41 -0.68 -3.04
N GLY A 121 6.28 -0.87 -3.75
CA GLY A 121 5.80 -2.18 -4.17
C GLY A 121 4.96 -2.95 -3.15
N LYS A 122 4.90 -2.55 -1.89
CA LYS A 122 4.13 -3.23 -0.81
C LYS A 122 2.70 -3.59 -1.23
N THR A 123 1.89 -2.59 -1.55
CA THR A 123 0.47 -2.76 -1.87
C THR A 123 0.23 -3.65 -3.07
N THR A 124 1.04 -3.50 -4.12
CA THR A 124 0.91 -4.32 -5.33
C THR A 124 1.28 -5.77 -5.04
N THR A 125 2.44 -6.02 -4.39
CA THR A 125 2.86 -7.38 -3.99
C THR A 125 1.84 -8.04 -3.07
N MET A 126 1.34 -7.29 -2.10
CA MET A 126 0.31 -7.75 -1.16
C MET A 126 -0.99 -8.11 -1.87
N SER A 127 -1.41 -7.30 -2.84
CA SER A 127 -2.62 -7.55 -3.62
C SER A 127 -2.48 -8.78 -4.51
N ILE A 128 -1.31 -8.99 -5.14
CA ILE A 128 -1.01 -10.18 -5.94
C ILE A 128 -1.05 -11.42 -5.04
N LEU A 129 -0.38 -11.37 -3.89
CA LEU A 129 -0.35 -12.47 -2.92
C LEU A 129 -1.75 -12.81 -2.40
N THR A 130 -2.52 -11.78 -2.03
CA THR A 130 -3.92 -11.91 -1.61
C THR A 130 -4.77 -12.59 -2.69
N HIS A 131 -4.57 -12.20 -3.95
CA HIS A 131 -5.28 -12.81 -5.09
C HIS A 131 -4.90 -14.27 -5.27
N ILE A 132 -3.60 -14.61 -5.24
CA ILE A 132 -3.15 -16.01 -5.34
C ILE A 132 -3.77 -16.84 -4.22
N PHE A 133 -3.75 -16.37 -2.97
CA PHE A 133 -4.31 -17.10 -1.83
C PHE A 133 -5.83 -17.27 -1.95
N TYR A 134 -6.52 -16.25 -2.48
CA TYR A 134 -7.98 -16.29 -2.69
C TYR A 134 -8.36 -17.34 -3.74
N GLU A 135 -7.68 -17.34 -4.91
CA GLU A 135 -7.96 -18.28 -6.01
C GLU A 135 -7.65 -19.72 -5.60
N ASN A 136 -6.68 -19.92 -4.73
CA ASN A 136 -6.28 -21.24 -4.22
C ASN A 136 -7.02 -21.66 -2.93
N ASN A 137 -8.07 -20.95 -2.54
CA ASN A 137 -8.95 -21.27 -1.41
C ASN A 137 -8.22 -21.47 -0.06
N LEU A 138 -7.12 -20.74 0.19
CA LEU A 138 -6.44 -20.77 1.47
C LEU A 138 -7.29 -20.15 2.58
N ASN A 139 -7.08 -20.61 3.82
CA ASN A 139 -7.70 -20.04 5.01
C ASN A 139 -6.89 -18.84 5.51
N PHE A 140 -7.30 -17.61 5.18
CA PHE A 140 -6.51 -16.42 5.49
C PHE A 140 -7.36 -15.16 5.67
N SER A 141 -6.76 -14.16 6.29
CA SER A 141 -7.19 -12.78 6.29
C SER A 141 -6.10 -11.87 5.74
N SER A 142 -6.48 -10.86 4.96
CA SER A 142 -5.55 -9.96 4.28
C SER A 142 -5.94 -8.49 4.48
N PHE A 143 -4.96 -7.69 4.92
CA PHE A 143 -5.08 -6.25 5.18
C PHE A 143 -4.25 -5.49 4.16
N VAL A 144 -4.89 -5.03 3.07
CA VAL A 144 -4.23 -4.43 1.91
C VAL A 144 -4.27 -2.91 1.99
N GLY A 145 -3.18 -2.23 1.69
CA GLY A 145 -3.06 -0.77 1.67
C GLY A 145 -3.72 -0.07 0.48
N GLY A 146 -4.42 -0.81 -0.38
CA GLY A 146 -5.13 -0.31 -1.56
C GLY A 146 -6.39 -1.12 -1.86
N ILE A 147 -7.19 -0.64 -2.80
CA ILE A 147 -8.42 -1.33 -3.22
C ILE A 147 -8.09 -2.22 -4.42
N MET A 148 -8.20 -3.53 -4.24
CA MET A 148 -8.01 -4.52 -5.31
C MET A 148 -9.15 -4.42 -6.34
N GLU A 149 -8.82 -4.33 -7.63
CA GLU A 149 -9.80 -4.12 -8.71
C GLU A 149 -10.86 -5.23 -8.74
N LYS A 150 -10.44 -6.51 -8.83
CA LYS A 150 -11.35 -7.67 -8.94
C LYS A 150 -12.35 -7.76 -7.78
N TYR A 151 -11.91 -7.44 -6.56
CA TYR A 151 -12.72 -7.62 -5.35
C TYR A 151 -13.36 -6.32 -4.87
N ASN A 152 -12.91 -5.18 -5.43
CA ASN A 152 -13.34 -3.84 -5.03
C ASN A 152 -13.25 -3.61 -3.52
N THR A 153 -12.24 -4.16 -2.84
CA THR A 153 -12.04 -4.07 -1.39
C THR A 153 -10.54 -4.00 -1.05
N ASN A 154 -10.23 -3.53 0.13
CA ASN A 154 -8.90 -3.52 0.74
C ASN A 154 -8.75 -4.59 1.84
N PHE A 155 -9.75 -5.47 1.98
CA PHE A 155 -9.77 -6.52 3.00
C PHE A 155 -10.42 -7.80 2.46
N ILE A 156 -9.76 -8.94 2.66
CA ILE A 156 -10.31 -10.27 2.39
C ILE A 156 -10.30 -11.08 3.68
N PHE A 157 -11.39 -11.81 3.92
CA PHE A 157 -11.49 -12.73 5.03
C PHE A 157 -12.02 -14.08 4.56
N LYS A 158 -11.18 -15.10 4.62
CA LYS A 158 -11.50 -16.51 4.40
C LYS A 158 -11.13 -17.38 5.62
N GLY A 159 -10.65 -16.77 6.69
CA GLY A 159 -10.25 -17.41 7.93
C GLY A 159 -9.08 -16.71 8.62
N ASP A 160 -8.56 -17.32 9.67
CA ASP A 160 -7.52 -16.72 10.53
C ASP A 160 -6.23 -17.54 10.63
N ASP A 161 -6.08 -18.63 9.90
CA ASP A 161 -4.87 -19.48 9.99
C ASP A 161 -3.65 -18.69 9.51
N ILE A 162 -3.82 -17.89 8.45
CA ILE A 162 -2.80 -17.03 7.87
C ILE A 162 -3.28 -15.58 7.91
N VAL A 163 -2.38 -14.67 8.30
CA VAL A 163 -2.62 -13.23 8.25
C VAL A 163 -1.60 -12.57 7.33
N LEU A 164 -2.10 -11.95 6.26
CA LEU A 164 -1.30 -11.18 5.33
C LEU A 164 -1.38 -9.70 5.73
N VAL A 165 -0.22 -9.05 5.94
CA VAL A 165 -0.14 -7.65 6.37
C VAL A 165 0.86 -6.84 5.55
N GLU A 166 0.51 -5.59 5.24
CA GLU A 166 1.50 -4.62 4.82
C GLU A 166 2.27 -4.12 6.04
N ALA A 167 3.57 -4.33 6.04
CA ALA A 167 4.50 -3.88 7.06
C ALA A 167 4.95 -2.45 6.71
N ASP A 168 4.21 -1.47 7.25
CA ASP A 168 4.40 -0.05 6.97
C ASP A 168 5.54 0.50 7.83
N GLU A 169 6.59 1.03 7.19
CA GLU A 169 7.76 1.63 7.82
C GLU A 169 7.45 2.99 8.46
N PHE A 170 6.34 3.63 8.06
CA PHE A 170 5.91 4.89 8.66
C PHE A 170 5.71 4.74 10.17
N ASP A 171 6.24 5.68 10.95
CA ASP A 171 6.19 5.67 12.43
C ASP A 171 6.79 4.36 13.03
N ARG A 172 7.69 3.66 12.28
CA ARG A 172 8.30 2.36 12.66
C ARG A 172 7.26 1.31 13.08
N SER A 173 6.05 1.43 12.56
CA SER A 173 4.92 0.60 12.98
C SER A 173 5.10 -0.89 12.63
N PHE A 174 5.87 -1.21 11.60
CA PHE A 174 6.17 -2.58 11.20
C PHE A 174 6.98 -3.36 12.25
N LEU A 175 7.73 -2.69 13.15
CA LEU A 175 8.46 -3.33 14.24
C LEU A 175 7.54 -3.95 15.32
N THR A 176 6.23 -3.70 15.25
CA THR A 176 5.26 -4.38 16.14
C THR A 176 4.87 -5.78 15.66
N LEU A 177 5.25 -6.13 14.43
CA LEU A 177 4.95 -7.41 13.81
C LEU A 177 6.01 -8.46 14.16
N LYS A 178 5.59 -9.72 14.22
CA LYS A 178 6.46 -10.90 14.34
C LYS A 178 6.11 -11.85 13.20
N PRO A 179 6.63 -11.64 11.99
CA PRO A 179 6.23 -12.45 10.85
C PRO A 179 6.95 -13.79 10.81
N ASN A 180 6.25 -14.82 10.33
CA ASN A 180 6.83 -16.10 9.92
C ASN A 180 7.49 -15.97 8.54
N ILE A 181 6.95 -15.12 7.67
CA ILE A 181 7.59 -14.77 6.40
C ILE A 181 7.60 -13.24 6.26
N ALA A 182 8.79 -12.66 6.09
CA ALA A 182 8.98 -11.27 5.72
C ALA A 182 9.46 -11.17 4.27
N CYS A 183 8.79 -10.34 3.45
CA CYS A 183 9.22 -10.07 2.08
C CYS A 183 9.51 -8.56 1.94
N ILE A 184 10.76 -8.21 1.60
CA ILE A 184 11.23 -6.83 1.52
C ILE A 184 11.46 -6.47 0.05
N THR A 185 10.60 -5.58 -0.46
CA THR A 185 10.54 -5.24 -1.89
C THR A 185 11.54 -4.16 -2.30
N SER A 186 11.84 -3.21 -1.41
CA SER A 186 12.80 -2.12 -1.64
C SER A 186 13.15 -1.44 -0.32
N ILE A 187 14.32 -0.77 -0.28
CA ILE A 187 14.70 0.15 0.79
C ILE A 187 15.28 1.39 0.12
N GLU A 188 14.55 2.50 0.17
CA GLU A 188 14.94 3.78 -0.42
C GLU A 188 14.67 4.92 0.57
N SER A 189 15.28 6.08 0.33
CA SER A 189 15.03 7.26 1.16
C SER A 189 13.61 7.77 0.91
N ASP A 190 12.73 7.55 1.88
CA ASP A 190 11.40 8.15 1.96
C ASP A 190 11.10 8.49 3.43
N HIS A 191 10.02 9.21 3.69
CA HIS A 191 9.62 9.60 5.05
C HIS A 191 10.75 10.33 5.82
N LEU A 192 11.40 11.30 5.16
CA LEU A 192 12.49 12.07 5.75
C LEU A 192 12.05 12.94 6.95
N ASP A 193 10.74 13.06 7.18
CA ASP A 193 10.14 13.61 8.39
C ASP A 193 10.27 12.69 9.63
N ILE A 194 10.52 11.40 9.41
CA ILE A 194 10.66 10.38 10.46
C ILE A 194 12.08 9.84 10.53
N TYR A 195 12.69 9.62 9.36
CA TYR A 195 14.04 9.09 9.22
C TYR A 195 14.98 10.19 8.74
N SER A 196 15.94 10.53 9.55
CA SER A 196 16.90 11.61 9.23
C SER A 196 17.88 11.25 8.10
N SER A 197 18.01 9.96 7.76
CA SER A 197 18.95 9.46 6.75
C SER A 197 18.56 8.08 6.21
N TYR A 198 19.14 7.72 5.05
CA TYR A 198 19.06 6.36 4.50
C TYR A 198 19.54 5.30 5.50
N SER A 199 20.63 5.60 6.24
CA SER A 199 21.16 4.67 7.25
C SER A 199 20.14 4.36 8.35
N GLU A 200 19.34 5.33 8.75
CA GLU A 200 18.30 5.11 9.77
C GLU A 200 17.15 4.26 9.25
N ILE A 201 16.71 4.49 8.00
CA ILE A 201 15.73 3.62 7.34
C ILE A 201 16.29 2.20 7.24
N PHE A 202 17.51 2.04 6.71
CA PHE A 202 18.15 0.74 6.56
C PHE A 202 18.27 -0.02 7.89
N ASN A 203 18.67 0.66 8.96
CA ASN A 203 18.74 0.06 10.30
C ASN A 203 17.37 -0.41 10.79
N SER A 204 16.31 0.35 10.52
CA SER A 204 14.94 -0.05 10.89
C SER A 204 14.48 -1.30 10.12
N PHE A 205 14.82 -1.41 8.84
CA PHE A 205 14.54 -2.65 8.08
C PHE A 205 15.39 -3.81 8.57
N SER A 206 16.65 -3.58 8.93
CA SER A 206 17.53 -4.59 9.53
C SER A 206 16.96 -5.08 10.87
N GLU A 207 16.48 -4.16 11.73
CA GLU A 207 15.77 -4.50 12.97
C GLU A 207 14.50 -5.32 12.68
N PHE A 208 13.72 -4.94 11.67
CA PHE A 208 12.54 -5.70 11.27
C PHE A 208 12.89 -7.14 10.88
N THR A 209 14.01 -7.37 10.19
CA THR A 209 14.42 -8.76 9.85
C THR A 209 14.72 -9.59 11.08
N THR A 210 15.17 -9.00 12.19
CA THR A 210 15.40 -9.74 13.45
C THR A 210 14.10 -10.11 14.16
N SER A 211 12.97 -9.53 13.80
CA SER A 211 11.65 -9.87 14.36
C SER A 211 11.00 -11.09 13.68
N VAL A 212 11.60 -11.61 12.60
CA VAL A 212 11.13 -12.83 11.94
C VAL A 212 11.40 -14.02 12.86
N ASP A 213 10.44 -14.94 12.97
CA ASP A 213 10.57 -16.14 13.78
C ASP A 213 11.82 -16.96 13.39
N SER A 214 12.41 -17.68 14.34
CA SER A 214 13.65 -18.47 14.15
C SER A 214 13.55 -19.46 12.98
N ASP A 215 12.38 -20.04 12.78
CA ASP A 215 12.08 -20.99 11.70
C ASP A 215 11.43 -20.28 10.49
N GLY A 216 11.39 -18.94 10.51
CA GLY A 216 10.78 -18.11 9.48
C GLY A 216 11.67 -17.87 8.26
N HIS A 217 11.09 -17.21 7.27
CA HIS A 217 11.77 -16.91 6.03
C HIS A 217 11.84 -15.40 5.75
N ILE A 218 13.03 -14.95 5.34
CA ILE A 218 13.24 -13.61 4.81
C ILE A 218 13.45 -13.71 3.30
N LEU A 219 12.61 -12.99 2.55
CA LEU A 219 12.71 -12.82 1.11
C LEU A 219 13.03 -11.35 0.82
N LYS A 220 13.99 -11.09 -0.05
CA LYS A 220 14.47 -9.73 -0.29
C LYS A 220 14.74 -9.48 -1.76
N LYS A 221 14.60 -8.25 -2.21
CA LYS A 221 15.11 -7.86 -3.53
C LYS A 221 16.62 -8.07 -3.57
N TYR A 222 17.16 -8.53 -4.70
CA TYR A 222 18.54 -9.03 -4.85
C TYR A 222 19.62 -8.03 -4.40
N ASP A 223 19.43 -6.76 -4.69
CA ASP A 223 20.39 -5.68 -4.41
C ASP A 223 20.37 -5.15 -2.95
N LEU A 224 19.53 -5.69 -2.10
CA LEU A 224 19.44 -5.27 -0.70
C LEU A 224 20.48 -6.00 0.17
N GLU A 225 21.23 -5.26 0.99
CA GLU A 225 22.27 -5.79 1.89
C GLU A 225 21.70 -6.25 3.24
N ILE A 226 20.63 -7.03 3.21
CA ILE A 226 20.00 -7.65 4.38
C ILE A 226 20.00 -9.17 4.22
N PRO A 227 19.88 -9.97 5.31
CA PRO A 227 19.83 -11.43 5.20
C PRO A 227 18.58 -11.89 4.44
N GLY A 228 18.60 -13.12 3.92
CA GLY A 228 17.47 -13.80 3.33
C GLY A 228 17.70 -14.25 1.88
N GLN A 229 16.72 -14.98 1.34
CA GLN A 229 16.72 -15.41 -0.06
C GLN A 229 16.30 -14.26 -0.97
N SER A 230 17.00 -14.16 -2.07
CA SER A 230 16.88 -13.02 -2.98
C SER A 230 15.95 -13.27 -4.16
N PHE A 231 15.28 -12.22 -4.64
CA PHE A 231 14.52 -12.24 -5.89
C PHE A 231 14.89 -11.04 -6.77
N GLY A 232 14.92 -11.21 -8.09
CA GLY A 232 15.28 -10.12 -8.99
C GLY A 232 15.38 -10.54 -10.47
N PHE A 233 15.89 -9.62 -11.29
CA PHE A 233 16.26 -9.90 -12.68
C PHE A 233 17.68 -10.46 -12.80
N ASN A 234 18.50 -10.32 -11.76
CA ASN A 234 19.86 -10.84 -11.77
C ASN A 234 19.82 -12.37 -11.66
N LYS A 235 20.54 -13.05 -12.56
CA LYS A 235 20.60 -14.53 -12.59
C LYS A 235 21.21 -15.16 -11.33
N ASN A 236 21.92 -14.38 -10.53
CA ASN A 236 22.45 -14.84 -9.25
C ASN A 236 21.43 -14.76 -8.10
N ALA A 237 20.24 -14.20 -8.33
CA ALA A 237 19.17 -14.23 -7.34
C ALA A 237 18.59 -15.65 -7.20
N ASP A 238 18.17 -16.01 -5.97
CA ASP A 238 17.56 -17.31 -5.69
C ASP A 238 16.28 -17.56 -6.50
N TYR A 239 15.53 -16.48 -6.75
CA TYR A 239 14.40 -16.43 -7.66
C TYR A 239 14.67 -15.37 -8.70
N HIS A 240 14.75 -15.72 -9.99
CA HIS A 240 15.03 -14.72 -11.01
C HIS A 240 14.16 -14.85 -12.27
N ILE A 241 14.03 -13.72 -12.98
CA ILE A 241 13.26 -13.61 -14.21
C ILE A 241 14.13 -13.92 -15.41
N GLU A 242 13.61 -14.76 -16.32
CA GLU A 242 14.13 -14.97 -17.67
C GLU A 242 13.04 -14.72 -18.72
N ASN A 243 13.45 -14.58 -19.98
CA ASN A 243 12.55 -14.48 -21.15
C ASN A 243 11.46 -13.39 -21.03
N TYR A 244 11.81 -12.26 -20.36
CA TYR A 244 10.89 -11.14 -20.22
C TYR A 244 10.54 -10.53 -21.58
N SER A 245 9.24 -10.41 -21.87
CA SER A 245 8.72 -9.75 -23.06
C SER A 245 7.35 -9.12 -22.78
N VAL A 246 7.02 -8.08 -23.55
CA VAL A 246 5.70 -7.42 -23.50
C VAL A 246 5.03 -7.61 -24.86
N ARG A 247 3.80 -8.14 -24.88
CA ARG A 247 3.01 -8.38 -26.09
C ARG A 247 1.55 -8.07 -25.81
N GLU A 248 0.89 -7.31 -26.69
CA GLU A 248 -0.54 -6.99 -26.59
C GLU A 248 -0.99 -6.48 -25.21
N GLY A 249 -0.16 -5.64 -24.58
CA GLY A 249 -0.46 -5.06 -23.26
C GLY A 249 -0.30 -6.01 -22.07
N SER A 250 0.11 -7.25 -22.32
CA SER A 250 0.45 -8.23 -21.27
C SER A 250 1.95 -8.49 -21.22
N THR A 251 2.44 -8.82 -20.05
CA THR A 251 3.84 -9.18 -19.82
C THR A 251 3.96 -10.71 -19.76
N PHE A 252 5.02 -11.23 -20.38
CA PHE A 252 5.35 -12.65 -20.38
C PHE A 252 6.76 -12.85 -19.86
N PHE A 253 6.96 -13.85 -19.01
CA PHE A 253 8.27 -14.16 -18.43
C PHE A 253 8.31 -15.59 -17.89
N ASP A 254 9.53 -16.05 -17.64
CA ASP A 254 9.81 -17.28 -16.90
C ASP A 254 10.39 -16.92 -15.53
N ILE A 255 10.13 -17.77 -14.53
CA ILE A 255 10.77 -17.69 -13.20
C ILE A 255 11.63 -18.92 -13.02
N ILE A 256 12.91 -18.69 -12.68
CA ILE A 256 13.89 -19.72 -12.33
C ILE A 256 14.14 -19.63 -10.84
N TYR A 257 14.22 -20.78 -10.15
CA TYR A 257 14.52 -20.86 -8.74
C TYR A 257 15.17 -22.22 -8.39
N LYS A 258 15.78 -22.31 -7.23
CA LYS A 258 16.34 -23.59 -6.76
C LYS A 258 15.21 -24.63 -6.60
N GLY A 259 15.21 -25.62 -7.44
CA GLY A 259 14.19 -26.69 -7.45
C GLY A 259 13.21 -26.64 -8.61
N GLY A 260 13.25 -25.61 -9.50
CA GLY A 260 12.36 -25.60 -10.65
C GLY A 260 12.43 -24.39 -11.56
N LYS A 261 11.59 -24.47 -12.58
CA LYS A 261 11.37 -23.40 -13.56
C LYS A 261 9.89 -23.32 -13.92
N CYS A 262 9.26 -22.20 -13.57
CA CYS A 262 7.91 -21.88 -14.01
C CYS A 262 7.96 -21.08 -15.32
N LYS A 263 7.52 -21.68 -16.43
CA LYS A 263 7.63 -21.11 -17.77
C LYS A 263 6.34 -20.46 -18.25
N ASN A 264 6.51 -19.47 -19.18
CA ASN A 264 5.41 -18.83 -19.89
C ASN A 264 4.34 -18.26 -18.96
N ILE A 265 4.74 -17.55 -17.94
CA ILE A 265 3.82 -16.83 -17.07
C ILE A 265 3.28 -15.63 -17.84
N LYS A 266 1.96 -15.53 -17.96
CA LYS A 266 1.28 -14.34 -18.45
C LYS A 266 0.89 -13.48 -17.25
N PHE A 267 1.15 -12.18 -17.32
CA PHE A 267 0.79 -11.24 -16.26
C PHE A 267 0.22 -9.96 -16.87
N ASN A 268 -0.96 -9.53 -16.40
CA ASN A 268 -1.72 -8.46 -17.03
C ASN A 268 -1.31 -7.06 -16.59
N MET A 269 -0.24 -6.92 -15.82
CA MET A 269 0.34 -5.62 -15.47
C MET A 269 1.67 -5.44 -16.20
N SER A 270 1.88 -4.25 -16.72
CA SER A 270 3.10 -3.89 -17.43
C SER A 270 4.12 -3.23 -16.51
N GLY A 271 5.38 -3.23 -16.96
CA GLY A 271 6.51 -2.65 -16.25
C GLY A 271 7.31 -3.68 -15.43
N LYS A 272 8.64 -3.55 -15.50
CA LYS A 272 9.58 -4.45 -14.78
C LYS A 272 9.32 -4.48 -13.28
N HIS A 273 8.93 -3.34 -12.69
CA HIS A 273 8.60 -3.25 -11.28
C HIS A 273 7.40 -4.12 -10.88
N ASN A 274 6.37 -4.20 -11.74
CA ASN A 274 5.21 -5.07 -11.49
C ASN A 274 5.58 -6.55 -11.62
N VAL A 275 6.51 -6.89 -12.52
CA VAL A 275 7.07 -8.24 -12.61
C VAL A 275 7.88 -8.59 -11.37
N LEU A 276 8.65 -7.65 -10.82
CA LEU A 276 9.33 -7.85 -9.53
C LEU A 276 8.34 -8.05 -8.37
N ASN A 277 7.24 -7.31 -8.34
CA ASN A 277 6.18 -7.51 -7.35
C ASN A 277 5.53 -8.90 -7.50
N ALA A 278 5.31 -9.37 -8.75
CA ALA A 278 4.79 -10.72 -9.01
C ALA A 278 5.81 -11.79 -8.61
N LEU A 279 7.11 -11.58 -8.87
CA LEU A 279 8.18 -12.48 -8.44
C LEU A 279 8.29 -12.55 -6.91
N ALA A 280 8.18 -11.42 -6.22
CA ALA A 280 8.14 -11.37 -4.76
C ALA A 280 6.96 -12.20 -4.20
N ALA A 281 5.74 -12.02 -4.76
CA ALA A 281 4.59 -12.82 -4.37
C ALA A 281 4.78 -14.31 -4.70
N PHE A 282 5.33 -14.64 -5.87
CA PHE A 282 5.69 -16.02 -6.25
C PHE A 282 6.64 -16.64 -5.22
N SER A 283 7.71 -15.93 -4.84
CA SER A 283 8.69 -16.45 -3.88
C SER A 283 8.08 -16.71 -2.50
N VAL A 284 7.14 -15.87 -2.04
CA VAL A 284 6.34 -16.12 -0.83
C VAL A 284 5.49 -17.37 -0.98
N CYS A 285 4.77 -17.52 -2.11
CA CYS A 285 3.94 -18.69 -2.37
C CYS A 285 4.75 -19.99 -2.39
N LYS A 286 5.98 -19.97 -2.88
CA LYS A 286 6.88 -21.14 -2.84
C LYS A 286 7.30 -21.53 -1.40
N LYS A 287 7.30 -20.57 -0.46
CA LYS A 287 7.50 -20.88 0.98
C LYS A 287 6.24 -21.43 1.65
N MET A 288 5.11 -21.32 0.96
CA MET A 288 3.83 -21.90 1.37
C MET A 288 3.49 -23.18 0.59
N ASP A 289 4.46 -23.77 -0.10
CA ASP A 289 4.37 -25.00 -0.90
C ASP A 289 3.29 -25.00 -1.99
N LEU A 290 2.87 -23.80 -2.48
CA LEU A 290 1.96 -23.71 -3.60
C LEU A 290 2.62 -24.22 -4.90
N SER A 291 1.81 -24.88 -5.75
CA SER A 291 2.29 -25.39 -7.03
C SER A 291 2.56 -24.25 -8.02
N ASP A 292 3.50 -24.45 -8.93
CA ASP A 292 3.81 -23.48 -9.99
C ASP A 292 2.61 -23.23 -10.91
N ILE A 293 1.77 -24.24 -11.11
CA ILE A 293 0.58 -24.15 -11.97
C ILE A 293 -0.44 -23.20 -11.31
N ASP A 294 -0.75 -23.41 -10.04
CA ASP A 294 -1.74 -22.62 -9.31
C ASP A 294 -1.31 -21.14 -9.21
N ILE A 295 -0.01 -20.91 -8.95
CA ILE A 295 0.53 -19.54 -8.90
C ILE A 295 0.45 -18.87 -10.28
N LYS A 296 0.85 -19.57 -11.34
CA LYS A 296 0.83 -19.08 -12.72
C LYS A 296 -0.58 -18.72 -13.19
N GLU A 297 -1.56 -19.59 -12.93
CA GLU A 297 -2.97 -19.34 -13.29
C GLU A 297 -3.51 -18.11 -12.54
N SER A 298 -3.23 -18.03 -11.25
CA SER A 298 -3.62 -16.87 -10.43
C SER A 298 -2.98 -15.57 -10.94
N LEU A 299 -1.68 -15.58 -11.28
CA LEU A 299 -1.01 -14.41 -11.85
C LEU A 299 -1.66 -13.95 -13.15
N SER A 300 -2.10 -14.89 -13.99
CA SER A 300 -2.74 -14.58 -15.28
C SER A 300 -4.13 -13.94 -15.13
N SER A 301 -4.82 -14.19 -14.03
CA SER A 301 -6.15 -13.66 -13.73
C SER A 301 -6.15 -12.41 -12.86
N PHE A 302 -4.99 -11.95 -12.41
CA PHE A 302 -4.87 -10.74 -11.58
C PHE A 302 -5.24 -9.48 -12.37
N GLN A 303 -6.12 -8.64 -11.79
CA GLN A 303 -6.68 -7.46 -12.47
C GLN A 303 -6.08 -6.13 -12.00
N GLY A 304 -5.16 -6.15 -11.03
CA GLY A 304 -4.52 -4.95 -10.53
C GLY A 304 -5.14 -4.35 -9.26
N VAL A 305 -4.66 -3.16 -8.93
CA VAL A 305 -5.04 -2.36 -7.76
C VAL A 305 -5.45 -0.99 -8.24
N LYS A 306 -6.54 -0.46 -7.72
CA LYS A 306 -7.00 0.90 -8.06
C LYS A 306 -5.88 1.91 -7.79
N ARG A 307 -5.69 2.82 -8.74
CA ARG A 307 -4.64 3.84 -8.71
C ARG A 307 -3.21 3.25 -8.69
N ARG A 308 -2.99 2.06 -9.26
CA ARG A 308 -1.67 1.48 -9.51
C ARG A 308 -1.64 1.04 -10.97
N PHE A 309 -1.25 1.94 -11.85
CA PHE A 309 -1.30 1.77 -13.30
C PHE A 309 -2.70 1.36 -13.79
N SER A 310 -3.75 1.96 -13.20
CA SER A 310 -5.15 1.60 -13.48
C SER A 310 -5.66 2.30 -14.73
N TYR A 311 -6.20 1.55 -15.67
CA TYR A 311 -6.83 2.10 -16.86
C TYR A 311 -8.19 2.70 -16.52
N VAL A 312 -8.29 4.01 -16.56
CA VAL A 312 -9.57 4.76 -16.42
C VAL A 312 -10.31 4.79 -17.75
N LEU A 313 -9.57 4.96 -18.87
CA LEU A 313 -10.10 4.99 -20.22
C LEU A 313 -9.09 4.32 -21.18
N LYS A 314 -9.59 3.52 -22.13
CA LYS A 314 -8.76 2.85 -23.14
C LYS A 314 -8.99 3.37 -24.58
N HIS A 315 -10.14 3.96 -24.87
CA HIS A 315 -10.50 4.51 -26.16
C HIS A 315 -11.40 5.73 -26.00
N PRO A 316 -11.31 6.80 -26.82
CA PRO A 316 -10.34 7.01 -27.92
C PRO A 316 -8.94 7.42 -27.46
N LYS A 317 -8.79 7.83 -26.20
CA LYS A 317 -7.52 8.14 -25.53
C LYS A 317 -7.26 7.13 -24.44
N VAL A 318 -6.00 6.94 -24.08
CA VAL A 318 -5.63 6.13 -22.91
C VAL A 318 -5.43 7.05 -21.72
N ILE A 319 -6.16 6.80 -20.64
CA ILE A 319 -6.01 7.50 -19.36
C ILE A 319 -5.66 6.45 -18.31
N ILE A 320 -4.54 6.65 -17.66
CA ILE A 320 -4.02 5.77 -16.60
C ILE A 320 -3.94 6.59 -15.30
N ASP A 321 -4.53 6.07 -14.24
CA ASP A 321 -4.42 6.62 -12.87
C ASP A 321 -3.36 5.82 -12.10
N ASP A 322 -2.38 6.54 -11.56
CA ASP A 322 -1.35 5.95 -10.71
C ASP A 322 -1.16 6.79 -9.44
N TYR A 323 -0.85 6.12 -8.35
CA TYR A 323 -0.61 6.76 -7.05
C TYR A 323 0.84 7.23 -6.89
N ALA A 324 1.66 7.17 -7.92
CA ALA A 324 3.05 7.60 -7.90
C ALA A 324 3.17 9.02 -7.34
N HIS A 325 3.92 9.16 -6.27
CA HIS A 325 4.10 10.42 -5.54
C HIS A 325 5.55 10.63 -5.07
N HIS A 326 6.45 9.72 -5.44
CA HIS A 326 7.89 9.84 -5.30
C HIS A 326 8.54 9.89 -6.69
N PRO A 327 9.68 10.62 -6.91
CA PRO A 327 10.33 10.69 -8.22
C PRO A 327 10.62 9.33 -8.84
N THR A 328 11.13 8.38 -8.05
CA THR A 328 11.40 7.00 -8.50
C THR A 328 10.13 6.31 -9.02
N GLU A 329 8.99 6.49 -8.33
CA GLU A 329 7.71 5.89 -8.76
C GLU A 329 7.24 6.50 -10.09
N ILE A 330 7.33 7.84 -10.24
CA ILE A 330 6.96 8.53 -11.49
C ILE A 330 7.86 8.06 -12.64
N ASP A 331 9.14 7.88 -12.39
CA ASP A 331 10.08 7.39 -13.39
C ASP A 331 9.73 6.00 -13.88
N VAL A 332 9.42 5.11 -12.96
CA VAL A 332 9.00 3.74 -13.25
C VAL A 332 7.69 3.70 -14.06
N VAL A 333 6.73 4.59 -13.74
CA VAL A 333 5.49 4.73 -14.52
C VAL A 333 5.80 5.26 -15.93
N PHE A 334 6.66 6.27 -16.06
CA PHE A 334 7.09 6.79 -17.36
C PHE A 334 7.73 5.71 -18.24
N GLU A 335 8.66 4.92 -17.69
CA GLU A 335 9.32 3.83 -18.41
C GLU A 335 8.31 2.78 -18.89
N ALA A 336 7.32 2.43 -18.04
CA ALA A 336 6.26 1.50 -18.41
C ALA A 336 5.39 2.06 -19.56
N LEU A 337 5.01 3.34 -19.49
CA LEU A 337 4.23 4.02 -20.52
C LEU A 337 5.01 4.10 -21.84
N ASN A 338 6.28 4.50 -21.80
CA ASN A 338 7.14 4.60 -22.97
C ASN A 338 7.34 3.26 -23.66
N SER A 339 7.46 2.17 -22.90
CA SER A 339 7.55 0.82 -23.41
C SER A 339 6.26 0.35 -24.10
N LEU A 340 5.09 0.71 -23.53
CA LEU A 340 3.76 0.28 -24.03
C LEU A 340 3.27 1.11 -25.21
N TYR A 341 3.55 2.40 -25.19
CA TYR A 341 2.97 3.39 -26.11
C TYR A 341 4.05 4.09 -26.93
N GLN A 342 4.96 3.30 -27.52
CA GLN A 342 5.98 3.82 -28.43
C GLN A 342 5.35 4.73 -29.49
N GLN A 343 5.96 5.88 -29.75
CA GLN A 343 5.51 6.89 -30.72
C GLN A 343 4.20 7.62 -30.34
N LYS A 344 3.66 7.43 -29.14
CA LYS A 344 2.55 8.24 -28.61
C LYS A 344 3.09 9.36 -27.75
N LYS A 345 2.40 10.52 -27.77
CA LYS A 345 2.69 11.59 -26.80
C LYS A 345 2.14 11.21 -25.43
N ILE A 346 2.97 11.38 -24.42
CA ILE A 346 2.65 11.08 -23.03
C ILE A 346 2.53 12.39 -22.26
N MET A 347 1.33 12.64 -21.74
CA MET A 347 1.06 13.80 -20.87
C MET A 347 1.02 13.35 -19.42
N ALA A 348 1.75 14.04 -18.54
CA ALA A 348 1.63 13.88 -17.09
C ALA A 348 0.70 14.93 -16.49
N ILE A 349 -0.29 14.51 -15.71
CA ILE A 349 -1.07 15.37 -14.81
C ILE A 349 -0.66 14.99 -13.40
N PHE A 350 0.09 15.86 -12.72
CA PHE A 350 0.70 15.54 -11.45
C PHE A 350 0.28 16.50 -10.34
N GLN A 351 -0.21 15.95 -9.24
CA GLN A 351 -0.44 16.68 -7.99
C GLN A 351 0.66 16.34 -7.00
N PRO A 352 1.62 17.24 -6.71
CA PRO A 352 2.62 16.98 -5.69
C PRO A 352 1.95 16.73 -4.33
N HIS A 353 2.46 15.76 -3.59
CA HIS A 353 1.93 15.37 -2.29
C HIS A 353 2.94 15.69 -1.19
N LEU A 354 2.53 16.49 -0.20
CA LEU A 354 3.30 17.05 0.91
C LEU A 354 4.28 18.18 0.46
N PHE A 355 4.31 19.22 1.28
CA PHE A 355 5.28 20.32 1.08
C PHE A 355 6.70 19.88 1.39
N SER A 356 6.91 19.07 2.43
CA SER A 356 8.21 18.52 2.79
C SER A 356 8.80 17.70 1.66
N ARG A 357 8.08 16.70 1.16
CA ARG A 357 8.54 15.84 0.05
C ARG A 357 8.81 16.65 -1.21
N THR A 358 7.94 17.62 -1.55
CA THR A 358 8.17 18.49 -2.71
C THR A 358 9.43 19.34 -2.55
N LYS A 359 9.74 19.78 -1.33
CA LYS A 359 10.97 20.52 -1.02
C LYS A 359 12.19 19.63 -1.18
N ASP A 360 12.16 18.46 -0.55
CA ASP A 360 13.32 17.57 -0.42
C ASP A 360 13.72 16.94 -1.76
N PHE A 361 12.74 16.60 -2.61
CA PHE A 361 12.93 16.00 -3.93
C PHE A 361 12.64 16.95 -5.11
N MET A 362 12.75 18.26 -4.90
CA MET A 362 12.38 19.27 -5.91
C MET A 362 13.10 19.07 -7.26
N SER A 363 14.39 18.77 -7.23
CA SER A 363 15.20 18.59 -8.43
C SER A 363 14.91 17.27 -9.13
N GLU A 364 14.73 16.22 -8.37
CA GLU A 364 14.38 14.88 -8.85
C GLU A 364 13.00 14.87 -9.50
N PHE A 365 12.00 15.52 -8.88
CA PHE A 365 10.69 15.73 -9.50
C PHE A 365 10.78 16.49 -10.82
N ALA A 366 11.55 17.59 -10.84
CA ALA A 366 11.71 18.37 -12.06
C ALA A 366 12.36 17.53 -13.18
N ASN A 367 13.39 16.74 -12.85
CA ASN A 367 14.09 15.89 -13.81
C ASN A 367 13.16 14.82 -14.40
N VAL A 368 12.43 14.08 -13.55
CA VAL A 368 11.56 12.99 -14.03
C VAL A 368 10.38 13.53 -14.82
N LEU A 369 9.76 14.64 -14.38
CA LEU A 369 8.65 15.26 -15.10
C LEU A 369 9.10 15.85 -16.43
N SER A 370 10.37 16.24 -16.60
CA SER A 370 10.91 16.71 -17.86
C SER A 370 10.96 15.64 -18.97
N LYS A 371 10.82 14.37 -18.63
CA LYS A 371 10.79 13.25 -19.60
C LYS A 371 9.47 13.17 -20.39
N PHE A 372 8.37 13.72 -19.85
CA PHE A 372 7.05 13.70 -20.49
C PHE A 372 6.95 14.74 -21.62
N ASP A 373 6.09 14.49 -22.61
CA ASP A 373 5.87 15.43 -23.73
C ASP A 373 5.08 16.68 -23.31
N GLU A 374 4.22 16.55 -22.32
CA GLU A 374 3.45 17.65 -21.72
C GLU A 374 3.30 17.41 -20.21
N VAL A 375 3.37 18.50 -19.43
CA VAL A 375 3.25 18.42 -17.97
C VAL A 375 2.22 19.41 -17.47
N ILE A 376 1.24 18.90 -16.76
CA ILE A 376 0.25 19.69 -16.04
C ILE A 376 0.46 19.46 -14.54
N LEU A 377 0.75 20.52 -13.80
CA LEU A 377 0.80 20.47 -12.35
C LEU A 377 -0.49 20.98 -11.73
N LEU A 378 -0.89 20.37 -10.64
CA LEU A 378 -1.88 20.88 -9.71
C LEU A 378 -1.19 21.49 -8.49
N ASP A 379 -1.94 22.22 -7.67
CA ASP A 379 -1.43 22.70 -6.39
C ASP A 379 -1.05 21.53 -5.48
N ILE A 380 -0.01 21.77 -4.64
CA ILE A 380 0.46 20.75 -3.70
C ILE A 380 -0.68 20.33 -2.78
N TYR A 381 -0.92 19.02 -2.69
CA TYR A 381 -1.82 18.45 -1.70
C TYR A 381 -1.14 18.39 -0.33
N PRO A 382 -1.60 19.19 0.66
CA PRO A 382 -0.90 19.35 1.93
C PRO A 382 -1.02 18.14 2.86
N ALA A 383 -2.06 17.31 2.68
CA ALA A 383 -2.46 16.27 3.62
C ALA A 383 -2.56 16.83 5.06
N ARG A 384 -1.54 16.57 5.88
CA ARG A 384 -1.47 17.01 7.29
C ARG A 384 -0.51 18.18 7.55
N GLU A 385 0.23 18.60 6.52
CA GLU A 385 1.27 19.63 6.65
C GLU A 385 0.71 21.04 6.51
N LEU A 386 1.42 21.99 7.11
CA LEU A 386 1.24 23.41 6.84
C LEU A 386 2.11 23.81 5.63
N PRO A 387 1.70 24.86 4.88
CA PRO A 387 2.51 25.34 3.76
C PRO A 387 3.91 25.77 4.21
N ILE A 388 4.93 25.35 3.45
CA ILE A 388 6.32 25.77 3.67
C ILE A 388 6.60 26.99 2.79
N LYS A 389 7.12 28.07 3.38
CA LYS A 389 7.42 29.32 2.67
C LYS A 389 8.35 29.06 1.47
N GLY A 390 7.92 29.50 0.29
CA GLY A 390 8.66 29.36 -0.95
C GLY A 390 8.60 27.97 -1.61
N ILE A 391 7.80 27.04 -1.08
CA ILE A 391 7.55 25.72 -1.70
C ILE A 391 6.13 25.71 -2.24
N ASN A 392 6.00 25.63 -3.56
CA ASN A 392 4.73 25.57 -4.28
C ASN A 392 4.92 24.97 -5.67
N SER A 393 3.84 24.66 -6.35
CA SER A 393 3.86 24.05 -7.69
C SER A 393 4.47 24.98 -8.76
N ASN A 394 4.38 26.30 -8.62
CA ASN A 394 5.04 27.24 -9.53
C ASN A 394 6.58 27.11 -9.48
N LYS A 395 7.14 26.94 -8.27
CA LYS A 395 8.58 26.74 -8.10
C LYS A 395 9.02 25.41 -8.72
N LEU A 396 8.25 24.35 -8.58
CA LEU A 396 8.52 23.08 -9.24
C LEU A 396 8.43 23.25 -10.76
N LEU A 397 7.34 23.86 -11.26
CA LEU A 397 7.14 24.09 -12.70
C LEU A 397 8.32 24.85 -13.32
N SER A 398 8.85 25.86 -12.62
CA SER A 398 9.98 26.67 -13.15
C SER A 398 11.25 25.83 -13.38
N LYS A 399 11.43 24.73 -12.65
CA LYS A 399 12.59 23.82 -12.75
C LYS A 399 12.41 22.70 -13.79
N ILE A 400 11.18 22.41 -14.20
CA ILE A 400 10.91 21.39 -15.23
C ILE A 400 11.42 21.90 -16.57
N ASN A 401 12.30 21.15 -17.24
CA ASN A 401 12.81 21.45 -18.55
C ASN A 401 11.85 20.92 -19.64
N ASN A 402 10.71 21.55 -19.81
CA ASN A 402 9.70 21.23 -20.82
C ASN A 402 9.06 22.53 -21.32
N LYS A 403 8.86 22.66 -22.64
CA LYS A 403 8.17 23.81 -23.25
C LYS A 403 6.65 23.74 -23.06
N ASN A 404 6.09 22.52 -23.00
CA ASN A 404 4.66 22.27 -22.87
C ASN A 404 4.33 21.97 -21.41
N LYS A 405 4.33 22.99 -20.57
CA LYS A 405 4.05 22.87 -19.14
C LYS A 405 3.15 23.96 -18.63
N LYS A 406 2.22 23.63 -17.74
CA LYS A 406 1.31 24.61 -17.11
C LYS A 406 0.86 24.14 -15.73
N ILE A 407 0.31 25.08 -14.96
CA ILE A 407 -0.48 24.78 -13.76
C ILE A 407 -1.94 25.01 -14.07
N ILE A 408 -2.80 24.15 -13.60
CA ILE A 408 -4.25 24.33 -13.64
C ILE A 408 -4.85 24.07 -12.25
N ASP A 409 -5.95 24.75 -11.97
CA ASP A 409 -6.77 24.44 -10.80
C ASP A 409 -7.47 23.08 -11.01
N LYS A 410 -7.62 22.32 -9.95
CA LYS A 410 -8.25 20.99 -9.99
C LYS A 410 -9.67 21.02 -10.58
N LYS A 411 -10.41 22.10 -10.36
CA LYS A 411 -11.76 22.31 -10.93
C LYS A 411 -11.77 22.48 -12.45
N ASP A 412 -10.63 22.88 -13.04
CA ASP A 412 -10.49 23.17 -14.47
C ASP A 412 -9.91 21.98 -15.26
N LEU A 413 -9.78 20.81 -14.62
CA LEU A 413 -9.29 19.57 -15.22
C LEU A 413 -10.34 18.82 -16.06
N VAL A 414 -11.62 19.22 -16.04
CA VAL A 414 -12.74 18.53 -16.70
C VAL A 414 -13.00 19.13 -18.06
#